data_dea519beb2e20893875cc8f8bd742cb0
#
_entry.id   dea519beb2e20893875cc8f8bd742cb0
#
_cell.length_a   1.000
_cell.length_b   1.000
_cell.length_c   1.000
_cell.angle_alpha   90.00
_cell.angle_beta   90.00
_cell.angle_gamma   90.00
#
_symmetry.space_group_name_H-M   'P 1'
#
loop_
_entity.id
_entity.type
_entity.pdbx_description
1 polymer ?
#
loop_
_entity_poly.entity_id
_entity_poly.type
_entity_poly.pdbx_seq_one_letter_code
_entity_poly.pdbx_strand_id
1 'polypeptide(L)'
;MLPLSVVSRIVHTLNNTVFGEQYHDYLEFTFEVNPEDVVEKGEDYLKGLMALGVNRFSMGIQSFDDRILRWMNRRHNAEHAEEAYWMMRGLDVRNISIDLIFGVGGLSDATWEATLHKAIGLSPSHISAYQLSVEEGSALSRLVADGKYREAGEEECRRQYDMLCSMLYEAGYHHYEVSNFAFPGMEARHNSAYWRRVPYVGLGPGAHSALADAEGKVNVRRWNTEKEAGYVSEMETLSEEDVKVEEIMLGLRTDDGVDPALLPEKVVDRLMKEGALAKNVWGKIRIPEDHFFVSDEIITELI
;
A
#
# COMPACT_ATOMS: atom_id res chain seq x y z
N MET A 1 0.83 17.95 7.09
CA MET A 1 2.21 17.54 6.65
C MET A 1 3.28 18.25 7.48
N LEU A 2 4.49 17.63 7.61
CA LEU A 2 5.65 18.21 8.30
C LEU A 2 6.10 19.51 7.61
N PRO A 3 6.62 20.52 8.37
CA PRO A 3 7.29 21.67 7.76
C PRO A 3 8.51 21.26 6.94
N LEU A 4 8.75 21.92 5.80
CA LEU A 4 9.89 21.60 4.92
C LEU A 4 11.24 21.63 5.64
N SER A 5 11.43 22.54 6.59
CA SER A 5 12.64 22.61 7.42
C SER A 5 12.87 21.36 8.29
N VAL A 6 11.79 20.72 8.74
CA VAL A 6 11.87 19.47 9.51
C VAL A 6 12.23 18.32 8.57
N VAL A 7 11.58 18.22 7.41
CA VAL A 7 11.91 17.22 6.37
C VAL A 7 13.36 17.35 5.95
N SER A 8 13.82 18.57 5.68
CA SER A 8 15.22 18.85 5.32
C SER A 8 16.20 18.35 6.40
N ARG A 9 15.92 18.59 7.68
CA ARG A 9 16.76 18.11 8.79
C ARG A 9 16.81 16.58 8.84
N ILE A 10 15.67 15.91 8.65
CA ILE A 10 15.60 14.44 8.64
C ILE A 10 16.46 13.90 7.50
N VAL A 11 16.26 14.41 6.28
CA VAL A 11 17.02 13.98 5.09
C VAL A 11 18.51 14.21 5.26
N HIS A 12 18.93 15.39 5.73
CA HIS A 12 20.35 15.66 5.97
C HIS A 12 20.95 14.74 7.03
N THR A 13 20.20 14.46 8.10
CA THR A 13 20.68 13.54 9.14
C THR A 13 20.86 12.13 8.59
N LEU A 14 19.89 11.62 7.83
CA LEU A 14 19.98 10.31 7.20
C LEU A 14 21.14 10.23 6.20
N ASN A 15 21.29 11.23 5.35
CA ASN A 15 22.39 11.28 4.40
C ASN A 15 23.75 11.24 5.10
N ASN A 16 23.95 12.08 6.11
CA ASN A 16 25.23 12.16 6.80
C ASN A 16 25.55 10.90 7.62
N THR A 17 24.53 10.21 8.16
CA THR A 17 24.76 9.07 9.06
C THR A 17 24.75 7.71 8.33
N VAL A 18 24.01 7.58 7.23
CA VAL A 18 23.78 6.29 6.56
C VAL A 18 24.46 6.24 5.18
N PHE A 19 24.31 7.28 4.38
CA PHE A 19 24.72 7.26 2.96
C PHE A 19 26.00 8.05 2.65
N GLY A 20 26.50 8.87 3.57
CA GLY A 20 27.58 9.83 3.34
C GLY A 20 27.07 11.19 2.83
N GLU A 21 27.91 12.21 2.90
CA GLU A 21 27.54 13.57 2.49
C GLU A 21 27.13 13.64 1.01
N GLN A 22 26.00 14.31 0.74
CA GLN A 22 25.47 14.62 -0.60
C GLN A 22 24.87 13.43 -1.39
N TYR A 23 24.39 12.37 -0.74
CA TYR A 23 23.63 11.36 -1.45
C TYR A 23 22.24 11.91 -1.84
N HIS A 24 21.92 11.90 -3.14
CA HIS A 24 20.64 12.35 -3.71
C HIS A 24 20.06 11.39 -4.76
N ASP A 25 20.72 10.27 -5.00
CA ASP A 25 20.32 9.30 -6.03
C ASP A 25 19.50 8.16 -5.42
N TYR A 26 18.35 8.51 -4.85
CA TYR A 26 17.41 7.51 -4.32
C TYR A 26 16.71 6.80 -5.48
N LEU A 27 16.69 5.47 -5.44
CA LEU A 27 15.88 4.66 -6.35
C LEU A 27 14.40 4.99 -6.21
N GLU A 28 13.93 5.15 -4.97
CA GLU A 28 12.61 5.64 -4.63
C GLU A 28 12.71 6.41 -3.31
N PHE A 29 12.23 7.65 -3.33
CA PHE A 29 11.97 8.44 -2.14
C PHE A 29 10.52 8.90 -2.20
N THR A 30 9.64 8.11 -1.57
CA THR A 30 8.22 8.39 -1.51
C THR A 30 7.91 9.35 -0.37
N PHE A 31 7.06 10.33 -0.66
CA PHE A 31 6.47 11.21 0.33
C PHE A 31 4.95 11.08 0.30
N GLU A 32 4.34 10.75 1.45
CA GLU A 32 2.89 10.67 1.58
C GLU A 32 2.30 12.05 1.79
N VAL A 33 1.24 12.37 1.05
CA VAL A 33 0.57 13.66 1.07
C VAL A 33 -0.95 13.51 1.17
N ASN A 34 -1.61 14.50 1.74
CA ASN A 34 -3.06 14.65 1.64
C ASN A 34 -3.39 15.79 0.68
N PRO A 35 -4.47 15.68 -0.11
CA PRO A 35 -4.86 16.73 -1.07
C PRO A 35 -4.93 18.13 -0.47
N GLU A 36 -5.60 18.27 0.68
CA GLU A 36 -5.75 19.58 1.35
C GLU A 36 -4.41 20.19 1.76
N ASP A 37 -3.46 19.38 2.19
CA ASP A 37 -2.15 19.86 2.57
C ASP A 37 -1.32 20.29 1.35
N VAL A 38 -1.49 19.64 0.20
CA VAL A 38 -0.85 20.01 -1.07
C VAL A 38 -1.37 21.37 -1.54
N VAL A 39 -2.68 21.54 -1.56
CA VAL A 39 -3.32 22.82 -1.97
C VAL A 39 -2.93 23.95 -1.02
N GLU A 40 -2.95 23.71 0.31
CA GLU A 40 -2.61 24.72 1.32
C GLU A 40 -1.14 25.16 1.24
N LYS A 41 -0.20 24.21 1.08
CA LYS A 41 1.24 24.50 1.06
C LYS A 41 1.75 24.97 -0.30
N GLY A 42 1.07 24.60 -1.37
CA GLY A 42 1.34 25.04 -2.73
C GLY A 42 2.62 24.49 -3.35
N GLU A 43 2.90 24.98 -4.55
CA GLU A 43 4.01 24.50 -5.38
C GLU A 43 5.40 24.64 -4.74
N ASP A 44 5.65 25.71 -4.00
CA ASP A 44 6.98 25.95 -3.40
C ASP A 44 7.35 24.86 -2.39
N TYR A 45 6.36 24.33 -1.66
CA TYR A 45 6.57 23.21 -0.78
C TYR A 45 6.91 21.92 -1.55
N LEU A 46 6.18 21.63 -2.64
CA LEU A 46 6.44 20.48 -3.50
C LEU A 46 7.84 20.58 -4.15
N LYS A 47 8.19 21.75 -4.69
CA LYS A 47 9.53 22.02 -5.24
C LYS A 47 10.64 21.80 -4.18
N GLY A 48 10.37 22.22 -2.95
CA GLY A 48 11.27 21.99 -1.83
C GLY A 48 11.48 20.50 -1.50
N LEU A 49 10.40 19.70 -1.52
CA LEU A 49 10.49 18.25 -1.34
C LEU A 49 11.28 17.58 -2.49
N MET A 50 10.99 17.96 -3.73
CA MET A 50 11.72 17.45 -4.90
C MET A 50 13.20 17.81 -4.85
N ALA A 51 13.55 19.00 -4.39
CA ALA A 51 14.95 19.42 -4.19
C ALA A 51 15.66 18.61 -3.09
N LEU A 52 14.94 18.01 -2.16
CA LEU A 52 15.47 17.08 -1.17
C LEU A 52 15.59 15.63 -1.69
N GLY A 53 15.18 15.37 -2.94
CA GLY A 53 15.28 14.07 -3.58
C GLY A 53 13.98 13.26 -3.61
N VAL A 54 12.85 13.82 -3.12
CA VAL A 54 11.54 13.16 -3.27
C VAL A 54 11.24 12.99 -4.76
N ASN A 55 11.03 11.74 -5.19
CA ASN A 55 10.80 11.38 -6.59
C ASN A 55 9.50 10.59 -6.81
N ARG A 56 8.77 10.28 -5.73
CA ARG A 56 7.43 9.67 -5.74
C ARG A 56 6.54 10.34 -4.71
N PHE A 57 5.29 10.62 -5.07
CA PHE A 57 4.27 11.09 -4.13
C PHE A 57 3.14 10.06 -4.03
N SER A 58 2.69 9.72 -2.81
CA SER A 58 1.49 8.93 -2.56
C SER A 58 0.43 9.82 -1.96
N MET A 59 -0.69 9.99 -2.65
CA MET A 59 -1.73 10.93 -2.28
C MET A 59 -3.01 10.21 -1.82
N GLY A 60 -3.36 10.38 -0.56
CA GLY A 60 -4.54 9.80 0.06
C GLY A 60 -5.84 10.47 -0.36
N ILE A 61 -6.33 10.21 -1.58
CA ILE A 61 -7.61 10.73 -2.10
C ILE A 61 -8.80 10.04 -1.43
N GLN A 62 -8.76 8.72 -1.31
CA GLN A 62 -9.76 7.82 -0.74
C GLN A 62 -11.04 7.69 -1.56
N SER A 63 -11.61 8.77 -2.07
CA SER A 63 -12.82 8.80 -2.88
C SER A 63 -12.92 10.11 -3.67
N PHE A 64 -13.73 10.11 -4.73
CA PHE A 64 -14.17 11.34 -5.42
C PHE A 64 -15.65 11.64 -5.16
N ASP A 65 -16.27 11.02 -4.17
CA ASP A 65 -17.61 11.37 -3.68
C ASP A 65 -17.50 12.15 -2.36
N ASP A 66 -17.94 13.39 -2.37
CA ASP A 66 -17.84 14.29 -1.20
C ASP A 66 -18.65 13.81 0.01
N ARG A 67 -19.67 12.95 -0.17
CA ARG A 67 -20.44 12.38 0.95
C ARG A 67 -19.59 11.32 1.65
N ILE A 68 -18.90 10.49 0.87
CA ILE A 68 -17.98 9.48 1.37
C ILE A 68 -16.79 10.14 2.07
N LEU A 69 -16.18 11.16 1.47
CA LEU A 69 -15.09 11.93 2.08
C LEU A 69 -15.49 12.56 3.42
N ARG A 70 -16.65 13.21 3.48
CA ARG A 70 -17.18 13.77 4.74
C ARG A 70 -17.46 12.70 5.79
N TRP A 71 -18.00 11.54 5.38
CA TRP A 71 -18.23 10.42 6.28
C TRP A 71 -16.92 9.88 6.85
N MET A 72 -15.85 9.80 6.03
CA MET A 72 -14.50 9.43 6.45
C MET A 72 -13.79 10.51 7.27
N ASN A 73 -14.46 11.63 7.57
CA ASN A 73 -13.89 12.79 8.26
C ASN A 73 -12.65 13.37 7.54
N ARG A 74 -12.64 13.31 6.20
CA ARG A 74 -11.58 13.93 5.39
C ARG A 74 -11.78 15.44 5.31
N ARG A 75 -10.65 16.20 5.34
CA ARG A 75 -10.65 17.66 5.27
C ARG A 75 -10.76 18.18 3.84
N HIS A 76 -10.37 17.37 2.86
CA HIS A 76 -10.49 17.69 1.43
C HIS A 76 -11.82 17.21 0.84
N ASN A 77 -12.14 17.72 -0.31
CA ASN A 77 -13.22 17.29 -1.21
C ASN A 77 -12.64 16.80 -2.54
N ALA A 78 -13.49 16.35 -3.47
CA ALA A 78 -13.07 15.85 -4.77
C ALA A 78 -12.32 16.92 -5.60
N GLU A 79 -12.75 18.21 -5.52
CA GLU A 79 -12.10 19.31 -6.22
C GLU A 79 -10.67 19.53 -5.72
N HIS A 80 -10.45 19.54 -4.40
CA HIS A 80 -9.09 19.63 -3.83
C HIS A 80 -8.22 18.46 -4.26
N ALA A 81 -8.77 17.26 -4.38
CA ALA A 81 -8.02 16.08 -4.84
C ALA A 81 -7.54 16.25 -6.30
N GLU A 82 -8.42 16.73 -7.18
CA GLU A 82 -8.08 17.01 -8.58
C GLU A 82 -7.07 18.17 -8.67
N GLU A 83 -7.27 19.26 -7.94
CA GLU A 83 -6.37 20.43 -7.89
C GLU A 83 -4.96 20.01 -7.43
N ALA A 84 -4.85 19.27 -6.33
CA ALA A 84 -3.58 18.76 -5.82
C ALA A 84 -2.85 17.88 -6.84
N TYR A 85 -3.60 16.99 -7.51
CA TYR A 85 -3.02 16.14 -8.55
C TYR A 85 -2.46 16.96 -9.71
N TRP A 86 -3.24 17.89 -10.26
CA TRP A 86 -2.82 18.72 -11.38
C TRP A 86 -1.69 19.70 -11.02
N MET A 87 -1.63 20.17 -9.76
CA MET A 87 -0.50 20.95 -9.27
C MET A 87 0.81 20.15 -9.33
N MET A 88 0.80 18.90 -8.87
CA MET A 88 1.97 18.02 -8.97
C MET A 88 2.34 17.72 -10.44
N ARG A 89 1.36 17.45 -11.29
CA ARG A 89 1.58 17.22 -12.73
C ARG A 89 2.16 18.45 -13.42
N GLY A 90 1.71 19.65 -13.04
CA GLY A 90 2.26 20.93 -13.55
C GLY A 90 3.74 21.14 -13.20
N LEU A 91 4.24 20.49 -12.15
CA LEU A 91 5.64 20.47 -11.75
C LEU A 91 6.46 19.31 -12.38
N ASP A 92 5.90 18.61 -13.37
CA ASP A 92 6.50 17.42 -14.03
C ASP A 92 6.75 16.24 -13.06
N VAL A 93 5.99 16.15 -11.96
CA VAL A 93 6.00 14.96 -11.12
C VAL A 93 5.34 13.83 -11.91
N ARG A 94 6.12 12.79 -12.24
CA ARG A 94 5.66 11.66 -13.06
C ARG A 94 5.21 10.47 -12.22
N ASN A 95 5.84 10.25 -11.07
CA ASN A 95 5.53 9.13 -10.19
C ASN A 95 4.56 9.59 -9.09
N ILE A 96 3.27 9.52 -9.39
CA ILE A 96 2.19 9.85 -8.46
C ILE A 96 1.34 8.61 -8.24
N SER A 97 1.24 8.19 -6.99
CA SER A 97 0.28 7.21 -6.51
C SER A 97 -0.95 7.92 -5.97
N ILE A 98 -2.12 7.36 -6.20
CA ILE A 98 -3.35 7.75 -5.50
C ILE A 98 -3.90 6.56 -4.72
N ASP A 99 -4.41 6.83 -3.52
CA ASP A 99 -4.99 5.80 -2.67
C ASP A 99 -6.51 5.95 -2.66
N LEU A 100 -7.22 4.84 -2.86
CA LEU A 100 -8.68 4.74 -2.88
C LEU A 100 -9.14 3.75 -1.83
N ILE A 101 -10.38 3.91 -1.34
CA ILE A 101 -11.02 3.01 -0.38
C ILE A 101 -12.36 2.55 -0.95
N PHE A 102 -12.54 1.21 -1.02
CA PHE A 102 -13.81 0.56 -1.35
C PHE A 102 -14.37 -0.23 -0.16
N GLY A 103 -15.52 -0.87 -0.30
CA GLY A 103 -16.15 -1.62 0.79
C GLY A 103 -16.66 -0.72 1.93
N VAL A 104 -16.96 0.53 1.63
CA VAL A 104 -17.57 1.44 2.60
C VAL A 104 -19.07 1.18 2.65
N GLY A 105 -19.62 0.97 3.83
CA GLY A 105 -21.05 0.74 3.98
C GLY A 105 -21.89 1.88 3.42
N GLY A 106 -22.76 1.56 2.46
CA GLY A 106 -23.56 2.54 1.75
C GLY A 106 -22.87 3.19 0.52
N LEU A 107 -21.66 2.78 0.15
CA LEU A 107 -21.03 3.10 -1.12
C LEU A 107 -21.70 2.27 -2.23
N SER A 108 -22.51 2.89 -3.08
CA SER A 108 -23.12 2.17 -4.21
C SER A 108 -22.11 1.83 -5.30
N ASP A 109 -22.35 0.73 -6.03
CA ASP A 109 -21.53 0.33 -7.17
C ASP A 109 -21.40 1.47 -8.20
N ALA A 110 -22.47 2.22 -8.47
CA ALA A 110 -22.44 3.38 -9.38
C ALA A 110 -21.54 4.53 -8.87
N THR A 111 -21.49 4.78 -7.55
CA THR A 111 -20.62 5.80 -6.97
C THR A 111 -19.16 5.34 -7.01
N TRP A 112 -18.92 4.04 -6.79
CA TRP A 112 -17.59 3.45 -6.91
C TRP A 112 -17.08 3.50 -8.36
N GLU A 113 -17.92 3.10 -9.32
CA GLU A 113 -17.60 3.20 -10.75
C GLU A 113 -17.24 4.63 -11.17
N ALA A 114 -18.03 5.63 -10.73
CA ALA A 114 -17.73 7.04 -10.98
C ALA A 114 -16.39 7.48 -10.36
N THR A 115 -16.05 6.98 -9.18
CA THR A 115 -14.74 7.20 -8.52
C THR A 115 -13.60 6.60 -9.36
N LEU A 116 -13.76 5.37 -9.85
CA LEU A 116 -12.77 4.72 -10.71
C LEU A 116 -12.59 5.45 -12.04
N HIS A 117 -13.66 5.88 -12.69
CA HIS A 117 -13.57 6.68 -13.91
C HIS A 117 -12.78 7.98 -13.70
N LYS A 118 -12.99 8.67 -12.58
CA LYS A 118 -12.21 9.87 -12.25
C LYS A 118 -10.74 9.54 -12.00
N ALA A 119 -10.46 8.50 -11.23
CA ALA A 119 -9.10 8.04 -10.95
C ALA A 119 -8.34 7.70 -12.24
N ILE A 120 -8.95 6.91 -13.13
CA ILE A 120 -8.39 6.55 -14.43
C ILE A 120 -8.22 7.80 -15.31
N GLY A 121 -9.18 8.72 -15.29
CA GLY A 121 -9.12 9.97 -16.05
C GLY A 121 -7.96 10.88 -15.64
N LEU A 122 -7.52 10.86 -14.39
CA LEU A 122 -6.31 11.53 -13.93
C LEU A 122 -5.04 10.85 -14.46
N SER A 123 -5.10 9.56 -14.77
CA SER A 123 -3.96 8.76 -15.25
C SER A 123 -2.72 8.82 -14.32
N PRO A 124 -2.87 8.51 -13.02
CA PRO A 124 -1.73 8.38 -12.12
C PRO A 124 -0.85 7.20 -12.54
N SER A 125 0.44 7.23 -12.17
CA SER A 125 1.35 6.11 -12.47
C SER A 125 1.05 4.86 -11.65
N HIS A 126 0.34 5.02 -10.53
CA HIS A 126 0.07 3.96 -9.55
C HIS A 126 -1.26 4.25 -8.84
N ILE A 127 -2.01 3.20 -8.52
CA ILE A 127 -3.26 3.26 -7.75
C ILE A 127 -3.18 2.19 -6.66
N SER A 128 -3.35 2.61 -5.41
CA SER A 128 -3.60 1.72 -4.27
C SER A 128 -5.11 1.71 -4.00
N ALA A 129 -5.71 0.54 -3.83
CA ALA A 129 -7.12 0.43 -3.48
C ALA A 129 -7.28 -0.54 -2.32
N TYR A 130 -7.77 -0.03 -1.20
CA TYR A 130 -7.91 -0.77 0.03
C TYR A 130 -9.38 -1.01 0.36
N GLN A 131 -9.72 -2.23 0.77
CA GLN A 131 -11.01 -2.49 1.39
C GLN A 131 -11.03 -1.84 2.76
N LEU A 132 -12.13 -1.15 3.10
CA LEU A 132 -12.32 -0.61 4.44
C LEU A 132 -12.38 -1.76 5.45
N SER A 133 -11.45 -1.79 6.39
CA SER A 133 -11.47 -2.70 7.53
C SER A 133 -11.89 -1.98 8.81
N VAL A 134 -12.56 -2.71 9.69
CA VAL A 134 -12.99 -2.21 11.00
C VAL A 134 -12.05 -2.76 12.08
N GLU A 135 -11.00 -1.99 12.37
CA GLU A 135 -10.02 -2.36 13.37
C GLU A 135 -10.62 -2.31 14.78
N GLU A 136 -10.35 -3.33 15.59
CA GLU A 136 -10.79 -3.38 16.99
C GLU A 136 -10.25 -2.15 17.78
N GLY A 137 -11.12 -1.59 18.64
CA GLY A 137 -10.77 -0.39 19.42
C GLY A 137 -10.81 0.94 18.65
N SER A 138 -11.00 0.92 17.33
CA SER A 138 -11.14 2.12 16.50
C SER A 138 -12.44 2.89 16.79
N ALA A 139 -12.51 4.15 16.33
CA ALA A 139 -13.76 4.90 16.37
C ALA A 139 -14.86 4.23 15.52
N LEU A 140 -14.48 3.61 14.40
CA LEU A 140 -15.38 2.92 13.50
C LEU A 140 -15.97 1.65 14.14
N SER A 141 -15.15 0.87 14.86
CA SER A 141 -15.65 -0.32 15.58
C SER A 141 -16.72 0.02 16.63
N ARG A 142 -16.61 1.18 17.27
CA ARG A 142 -17.64 1.68 18.20
C ARG A 142 -18.94 2.03 17.48
N LEU A 143 -18.85 2.65 16.30
CA LEU A 143 -20.03 2.96 15.49
C LEU A 143 -20.75 1.69 15.01
N VAL A 144 -20.01 0.64 14.68
CA VAL A 144 -20.56 -0.69 14.34
C VAL A 144 -21.25 -1.28 15.56
N ALA A 145 -20.59 -1.32 16.72
CA ALA A 145 -21.14 -1.86 17.95
C ALA A 145 -22.42 -1.11 18.42
N ASP A 146 -22.47 0.21 18.21
CA ASP A 146 -23.62 1.06 18.51
C ASP A 146 -24.76 0.94 17.46
N GLY A 147 -24.58 0.17 16.38
CA GLY A 147 -25.53 0.06 15.27
C GLY A 147 -25.68 1.35 14.45
N LYS A 148 -24.74 2.27 14.56
CA LYS A 148 -24.70 3.57 13.82
C LYS A 148 -24.00 3.46 12.46
N TYR A 149 -23.28 2.40 12.23
CA TYR A 149 -22.65 2.07 10.96
C TYR A 149 -22.85 0.58 10.67
N ARG A 150 -23.20 0.29 9.42
CA ARG A 150 -23.27 -1.06 8.88
C ARG A 150 -22.14 -1.23 7.87
N GLU A 151 -21.30 -2.23 8.09
CA GLU A 151 -20.27 -2.62 7.15
C GLU A 151 -20.86 -3.08 5.82
N ALA A 152 -20.12 -2.90 4.74
CA ALA A 152 -20.46 -3.51 3.45
C ALA A 152 -20.40 -5.04 3.60
N GLY A 153 -21.30 -5.73 2.94
CA GLY A 153 -21.29 -7.20 2.91
C GLY A 153 -20.16 -7.70 1.98
N GLU A 154 -19.74 -8.94 2.20
CA GLU A 154 -18.69 -9.59 1.42
C GLU A 154 -18.97 -9.57 -0.09
N GLU A 155 -20.21 -9.91 -0.50
CA GLU A 155 -20.61 -9.83 -1.92
C GLU A 155 -20.55 -8.42 -2.51
N GLU A 156 -20.82 -7.40 -1.70
CA GLU A 156 -20.69 -5.99 -2.10
C GLU A 156 -19.23 -5.62 -2.28
N CYS A 157 -18.37 -5.97 -1.34
CA CYS A 157 -16.93 -5.77 -1.43
C CYS A 157 -16.34 -6.51 -2.63
N ARG A 158 -16.75 -7.76 -2.87
CA ARG A 158 -16.31 -8.57 -4.00
C ARG A 158 -16.68 -7.91 -5.33
N ARG A 159 -17.93 -7.48 -5.51
CA ARG A 159 -18.33 -6.80 -6.75
C ARG A 159 -17.54 -5.52 -7.00
N GLN A 160 -17.28 -4.72 -5.93
CA GLN A 160 -16.50 -3.50 -6.05
C GLN A 160 -15.03 -3.79 -6.39
N TYR A 161 -14.47 -4.86 -5.84
CA TYR A 161 -13.12 -5.32 -6.17
C TYR A 161 -13.02 -5.84 -7.61
N ASP A 162 -13.97 -6.65 -8.05
CA ASP A 162 -13.99 -7.16 -9.42
C ASP A 162 -14.13 -6.00 -10.45
N MET A 163 -14.94 -5.00 -10.14
CA MET A 163 -15.06 -3.77 -10.93
C MET A 163 -13.74 -3.00 -10.99
N LEU A 164 -13.06 -2.80 -9.85
CA LEU A 164 -11.75 -2.19 -9.77
C LEU A 164 -10.75 -2.89 -10.69
N CYS A 165 -10.60 -4.22 -10.53
CA CYS A 165 -9.65 -5.01 -11.29
C CYS A 165 -9.93 -4.92 -12.81
N SER A 166 -11.20 -5.08 -13.23
CA SER A 166 -11.58 -5.00 -14.65
C SER A 166 -11.28 -3.62 -15.24
N MET A 167 -11.70 -2.54 -14.58
CA MET A 167 -11.53 -1.19 -15.11
C MET A 167 -10.07 -0.77 -15.17
N LEU A 168 -9.26 -1.13 -14.16
CA LEU A 168 -7.83 -0.81 -14.17
C LEU A 168 -7.06 -1.65 -15.20
N TYR A 169 -7.41 -2.92 -15.37
CA TYR A 169 -6.85 -3.75 -16.45
C TYR A 169 -7.13 -3.15 -17.83
N GLU A 170 -8.37 -2.75 -18.12
CA GLU A 170 -8.74 -2.09 -19.36
C GLU A 170 -8.03 -0.75 -19.59
N ALA A 171 -7.70 -0.04 -18.48
CA ALA A 171 -6.91 1.19 -18.51
C ALA A 171 -5.39 0.96 -18.63
N GLY A 172 -4.93 -0.30 -18.68
CA GLY A 172 -3.52 -0.66 -18.88
C GLY A 172 -2.67 -0.72 -17.61
N TYR A 173 -3.30 -0.76 -16.43
CA TYR A 173 -2.58 -1.00 -15.19
C TYR A 173 -2.31 -2.49 -14.99
N HIS A 174 -1.14 -2.80 -14.48
CA HIS A 174 -0.73 -4.12 -14.01
C HIS A 174 -1.09 -4.28 -12.53
N HIS A 175 -1.84 -5.32 -12.20
CA HIS A 175 -2.20 -5.69 -10.83
C HIS A 175 -1.08 -6.55 -10.24
N TYR A 176 -0.07 -5.93 -9.64
CA TYR A 176 1.16 -6.62 -9.26
C TYR A 176 1.14 -7.21 -7.84
N GLU A 177 0.20 -6.79 -6.99
CA GLU A 177 -0.08 -7.36 -5.67
C GLU A 177 -1.50 -7.00 -5.21
N VAL A 178 -1.98 -7.63 -4.14
CA VAL A 178 -3.38 -7.69 -3.72
C VAL A 178 -4.14 -6.35 -3.70
N SER A 179 -3.47 -5.23 -3.43
CA SER A 179 -4.09 -3.90 -3.29
C SER A 179 -3.54 -2.85 -4.25
N ASN A 180 -2.51 -3.16 -5.03
CA ASN A 180 -1.79 -2.16 -5.80
C ASN A 180 -1.73 -2.46 -7.30
N PHE A 181 -1.94 -1.39 -8.07
CA PHE A 181 -1.97 -1.38 -9.52
C PHE A 181 -1.04 -0.29 -10.04
N ALA A 182 -0.24 -0.58 -11.06
CA ALA A 182 0.70 0.37 -11.61
C ALA A 182 0.83 0.26 -13.11
N PHE A 183 1.22 1.34 -13.78
CA PHE A 183 1.76 1.17 -15.13
C PHE A 183 3.09 0.40 -15.08
N PRO A 184 3.42 -0.41 -16.10
CA PRO A 184 4.64 -1.20 -16.10
C PRO A 184 5.89 -0.36 -15.79
N GLY A 185 6.66 -0.80 -14.78
CA GLY A 185 7.85 -0.10 -14.29
C GLY A 185 7.59 1.03 -13.27
N MET A 186 6.32 1.22 -12.86
CA MET A 186 5.91 2.21 -11.87
C MET A 186 5.41 1.56 -10.56
N GLU A 187 5.67 0.27 -10.37
CA GLU A 187 5.38 -0.45 -9.14
C GLU A 187 6.12 0.21 -7.95
N ALA A 188 5.45 0.32 -6.80
CA ALA A 188 6.05 0.89 -5.59
C ALA A 188 7.17 -0.01 -5.08
N ARG A 189 8.44 0.44 -5.20
CA ARG A 189 9.62 -0.34 -4.80
C ARG A 189 9.66 -0.61 -3.31
N HIS A 190 9.26 0.39 -2.52
CA HIS A 190 9.20 0.26 -1.07
C HIS A 190 8.19 -0.81 -0.64
N ASN A 191 6.94 -0.79 -1.18
CA ASN A 191 5.94 -1.81 -0.88
C ASN A 191 6.37 -3.19 -1.38
N SER A 192 6.92 -3.28 -2.60
CA SER A 192 7.46 -4.53 -3.15
C SER A 192 8.59 -5.10 -2.30
N ALA A 193 9.40 -4.25 -1.65
CA ALA A 193 10.45 -4.68 -0.75
C ALA A 193 9.89 -5.42 0.49
N TYR A 194 8.75 -4.98 1.03
CA TYR A 194 8.07 -5.70 2.12
C TYR A 194 7.59 -7.09 1.68
N TRP A 195 6.92 -7.19 0.53
CA TRP A 195 6.44 -8.46 -0.01
C TRP A 195 7.59 -9.46 -0.26
N ARG A 196 8.77 -8.96 -0.65
CA ARG A 196 9.98 -9.76 -0.90
C ARG A 196 10.84 -9.96 0.34
N ARG A 197 10.39 -9.56 1.51
CA ARG A 197 11.13 -9.64 2.78
C ARG A 197 12.52 -9.00 2.72
N VAL A 198 12.67 -7.90 1.97
CA VAL A 198 13.91 -7.12 1.97
C VAL A 198 14.08 -6.46 3.33
N PRO A 199 15.28 -6.50 3.95
CA PRO A 199 15.50 -5.84 5.23
C PRO A 199 15.20 -4.35 5.17
N TYR A 200 14.57 -3.83 6.22
CA TYR A 200 14.29 -2.39 6.35
C TYR A 200 14.37 -1.92 7.79
N VAL A 201 14.56 -0.63 7.96
CA VAL A 201 14.64 0.04 9.27
C VAL A 201 13.53 1.07 9.38
N GLY A 202 12.64 0.88 10.36
CA GLY A 202 11.65 1.87 10.75
C GLY A 202 12.21 2.84 11.78
N LEU A 203 11.97 4.12 11.57
CA LEU A 203 12.39 5.21 12.45
C LEU A 203 11.18 5.95 13.01
N GLY A 204 11.23 6.27 14.29
CA GLY A 204 10.18 6.99 15.01
C GLY A 204 9.28 6.09 15.86
N PRO A 205 8.35 6.70 16.64
CA PRO A 205 7.38 5.98 17.45
C PRO A 205 6.49 5.08 16.61
N GLY A 206 6.18 3.87 17.09
CA GLY A 206 5.34 2.90 16.38
C GLY A 206 5.97 2.25 15.14
N ALA A 207 7.18 2.65 14.74
CA ALA A 207 7.80 2.14 13.52
C ALA A 207 8.32 0.70 13.69
N HIS A 208 8.14 -0.12 12.68
CA HIS A 208 8.60 -1.50 12.61
C HIS A 208 9.83 -1.63 11.72
N SER A 209 10.64 -2.65 11.98
CA SER A 209 11.81 -3.01 11.17
C SER A 209 11.86 -4.52 10.96
N ALA A 210 12.34 -4.95 9.81
CA ALA A 210 12.76 -6.32 9.55
C ALA A 210 14.27 -6.35 9.29
N LEU A 211 15.01 -7.07 10.10
CA LEU A 211 16.46 -7.04 10.11
C LEU A 211 17.02 -8.42 9.72
N ALA A 212 18.15 -8.40 9.06
CA ALA A 212 18.92 -9.61 8.79
C ALA A 212 19.81 -9.98 10.00
N ASP A 213 19.96 -11.27 10.24
CA ASP A 213 20.94 -11.81 11.19
C ASP A 213 22.37 -11.77 10.61
N ALA A 214 23.33 -12.35 11.34
CA ALA A 214 24.74 -12.39 10.93
C ALA A 214 24.97 -13.21 9.64
N GLU A 215 24.09 -14.15 9.32
CA GLU A 215 24.10 -14.96 8.10
C GLU A 215 23.36 -14.29 6.93
N GLY A 216 22.77 -13.11 7.16
CA GLY A 216 22.01 -12.36 6.16
C GLY A 216 20.55 -12.80 6.00
N LYS A 217 20.02 -13.69 6.87
CA LYS A 217 18.65 -14.15 6.87
C LYS A 217 17.76 -13.14 7.60
N VAL A 218 16.69 -12.67 6.96
CA VAL A 218 15.73 -11.74 7.55
C VAL A 218 14.79 -12.48 8.48
N ASN A 219 15.14 -12.51 9.76
CA ASN A 219 14.43 -13.26 10.80
C ASN A 219 14.28 -12.48 12.11
N VAL A 220 14.65 -11.20 12.14
CA VAL A 220 14.49 -10.37 13.33
C VAL A 220 13.48 -9.25 13.04
N ARG A 221 12.42 -9.20 13.83
CA ARG A 221 11.48 -8.09 13.87
C ARG A 221 11.81 -7.18 15.02
N ARG A 222 11.77 -5.87 14.79
CA ARG A 222 11.93 -4.85 15.82
C ARG A 222 10.82 -3.83 15.65
N TRP A 223 10.23 -3.38 16.73
CA TRP A 223 9.27 -2.29 16.74
C TRP A 223 9.55 -1.29 17.86
N ASN A 224 9.23 -0.05 17.60
CA ASN A 224 9.36 1.03 18.57
C ASN A 224 8.01 1.23 19.26
N THR A 225 8.03 1.51 20.59
CA THR A 225 6.79 1.84 21.31
C THR A 225 6.20 3.15 20.78
N GLU A 226 4.88 3.35 20.91
CA GLU A 226 4.19 4.56 20.41
C GLU A 226 4.45 5.83 21.21
N LYS A 227 5.29 5.79 22.25
CA LYS A 227 5.58 6.95 23.12
C LYS A 227 6.49 7.94 22.42
N GLU A 228 6.03 9.19 22.26
CA GLU A 228 6.76 10.28 21.59
C GLU A 228 8.09 10.64 22.27
N ALA A 229 8.17 10.56 23.61
CA ALA A 229 9.38 10.91 24.37
C ALA A 229 10.08 9.64 24.87
N GLY A 230 11.13 9.22 24.17
CA GLY A 230 11.96 8.11 24.59
C GLY A 230 11.32 6.74 24.40
N TYR A 231 10.88 6.45 23.18
CA TYR A 231 10.39 5.12 22.84
C TYR A 231 11.47 4.05 23.06
N VAL A 232 11.02 2.90 23.51
CA VAL A 232 11.85 1.71 23.67
C VAL A 232 11.61 0.82 22.45
N SER A 233 12.68 0.26 21.91
CA SER A 233 12.57 -0.76 20.87
C SER A 233 12.44 -2.13 21.52
N GLU A 234 11.44 -2.87 21.08
CA GLU A 234 11.26 -4.29 21.37
C GLU A 234 11.66 -5.10 20.14
N MET A 235 12.05 -6.35 20.33
CA MET A 235 12.46 -7.21 19.21
C MET A 235 12.12 -8.67 19.51
N GLU A 236 11.88 -9.42 18.45
CA GLU A 236 11.73 -10.87 18.46
C GLU A 236 12.56 -11.50 17.34
N THR A 237 12.98 -12.74 17.55
CA THR A 237 13.61 -13.55 16.50
C THR A 237 12.62 -14.61 16.05
N LEU A 238 12.33 -14.64 14.75
CA LEU A 238 11.43 -15.60 14.15
C LEU A 238 12.08 -16.97 14.06
N SER A 239 11.31 -18.02 14.30
CA SER A 239 11.72 -19.38 14.02
C SER A 239 11.80 -19.63 12.50
N GLU A 240 12.42 -20.74 12.08
CA GLU A 240 12.45 -21.12 10.66
C GLU A 240 11.04 -21.36 10.08
N GLU A 241 10.14 -21.90 10.90
CA GLU A 241 8.75 -22.11 10.49
C GLU A 241 8.01 -20.78 10.33
N ASP A 242 8.17 -19.82 11.27
CA ASP A 242 7.57 -18.49 11.14
C ASP A 242 8.08 -17.77 9.88
N VAL A 243 9.38 -17.86 9.58
CA VAL A 243 9.98 -17.30 8.37
C VAL A 243 9.37 -17.92 7.12
N LYS A 244 9.18 -19.23 7.09
CA LYS A 244 8.56 -19.94 5.97
C LYS A 244 7.10 -19.56 5.78
N VAL A 245 6.32 -19.53 6.87
CA VAL A 245 4.92 -19.09 6.83
C VAL A 245 4.81 -17.66 6.30
N GLU A 246 5.64 -16.75 6.79
CA GLU A 246 5.66 -15.36 6.32
C GLU A 246 6.05 -15.26 4.83
N GLU A 247 7.02 -16.05 4.36
CA GLU A 247 7.42 -16.07 2.96
C GLU A 247 6.29 -16.56 2.05
N ILE A 248 5.52 -17.57 2.47
CA ILE A 248 4.35 -18.06 1.77
C ILE A 248 3.26 -16.97 1.75
N MET A 249 2.94 -16.39 2.91
CA MET A 249 1.88 -15.39 3.05
C MET A 249 2.13 -14.13 2.21
N LEU A 250 3.37 -13.64 2.21
CA LEU A 250 3.74 -12.43 1.47
C LEU A 250 3.84 -12.70 -0.03
N GLY A 251 4.54 -13.78 -0.41
CA GLY A 251 4.78 -14.07 -1.81
C GLY A 251 3.51 -14.42 -2.61
N LEU A 252 2.55 -15.13 -1.99
CA LEU A 252 1.30 -15.48 -2.64
C LEU A 252 0.33 -14.30 -2.84
N ARG A 253 0.54 -13.18 -2.15
CA ARG A 253 -0.22 -11.93 -2.37
C ARG A 253 0.35 -11.05 -3.49
N THR A 254 1.32 -11.57 -4.24
CA THR A 254 1.97 -10.87 -5.36
C THR A 254 1.99 -11.74 -6.61
N ASP A 255 2.22 -11.12 -7.76
CA ASP A 255 2.45 -11.82 -9.02
C ASP A 255 3.81 -12.54 -9.09
N ASP A 256 4.76 -12.17 -8.22
CA ASP A 256 6.05 -12.86 -8.07
C ASP A 256 5.90 -14.31 -7.65
N GLY A 257 4.94 -14.61 -6.76
CA GLY A 257 4.70 -15.94 -6.22
C GLY A 257 5.83 -16.51 -5.37
N VAL A 258 5.71 -17.79 -4.98
CA VAL A 258 6.63 -18.49 -4.07
C VAL A 258 7.25 -19.72 -4.71
N ASP A 259 8.38 -20.17 -4.17
CA ASP A 259 9.02 -21.42 -4.57
C ASP A 259 8.09 -22.61 -4.25
N PRO A 260 7.80 -23.50 -5.22
CA PRO A 260 7.00 -24.71 -4.97
C PRO A 260 7.51 -25.56 -3.81
N ALA A 261 8.81 -25.56 -3.54
CA ALA A 261 9.42 -26.34 -2.45
C ALA A 261 8.96 -25.93 -1.04
N LEU A 262 8.42 -24.73 -0.90
CA LEU A 262 7.86 -24.23 0.37
C LEU A 262 6.47 -24.78 0.66
N LEU A 263 5.76 -25.28 -0.38
CA LEU A 263 4.34 -25.57 -0.33
C LEU A 263 4.05 -27.08 -0.23
N PRO A 264 2.92 -27.51 0.39
CA PRO A 264 2.49 -28.88 0.42
C PRO A 264 2.00 -29.37 -0.95
N GLU A 265 2.78 -30.23 -1.62
CA GLU A 265 2.57 -30.68 -3.00
C GLU A 265 1.13 -31.11 -3.30
N LYS A 266 0.54 -31.93 -2.41
CA LYS A 266 -0.84 -32.44 -2.61
C LYS A 266 -1.91 -31.34 -2.61
N VAL A 267 -1.72 -30.30 -1.79
CA VAL A 267 -2.63 -29.15 -1.72
C VAL A 267 -2.46 -28.30 -2.98
N VAL A 268 -1.21 -28.04 -3.38
CA VAL A 268 -0.88 -27.32 -4.61
C VAL A 268 -1.51 -28.01 -5.83
N ASP A 269 -1.36 -29.34 -5.97
CA ASP A 269 -1.93 -30.10 -7.10
C ASP A 269 -3.46 -30.00 -7.17
N ARG A 270 -4.13 -29.97 -6.02
CA ARG A 270 -5.59 -29.77 -5.92
C ARG A 270 -5.97 -28.36 -6.34
N LEU A 271 -5.39 -27.34 -5.69
CA LEU A 271 -5.71 -25.93 -5.94
C LEU A 271 -5.37 -25.48 -7.38
N MET A 272 -4.35 -26.06 -7.98
CA MET A 272 -4.04 -25.86 -9.42
C MET A 272 -5.13 -26.44 -10.34
N LYS A 273 -5.68 -27.62 -10.02
CA LYS A 273 -6.78 -28.21 -10.78
C LYS A 273 -8.09 -27.42 -10.65
N GLU A 274 -8.28 -26.76 -9.50
CA GLU A 274 -9.42 -25.88 -9.21
C GLU A 274 -9.24 -24.49 -9.82
N GLY A 275 -8.03 -24.15 -10.32
CA GLY A 275 -7.69 -22.83 -10.88
C GLY A 275 -7.33 -21.78 -9.85
N ALA A 276 -7.36 -22.12 -8.54
CA ALA A 276 -7.01 -21.19 -7.46
C ALA A 276 -5.51 -20.88 -7.36
N LEU A 277 -4.66 -21.72 -7.97
CA LEU A 277 -3.21 -21.50 -8.11
C LEU A 277 -2.77 -21.65 -9.56
N ALA A 278 -1.70 -20.95 -9.91
CA ALA A 278 -1.07 -21.04 -11.22
C ALA A 278 0.46 -21.00 -11.08
N LYS A 279 1.18 -21.43 -12.13
CA LYS A 279 2.63 -21.19 -12.24
C LYS A 279 2.88 -19.95 -13.06
N ASN A 280 3.75 -19.08 -12.57
CA ASN A 280 4.24 -17.98 -13.39
C ASN A 280 5.36 -18.43 -14.35
N VAL A 281 5.87 -17.51 -15.18
CA VAL A 281 6.89 -17.77 -16.20
C VAL A 281 8.24 -18.27 -15.65
N TRP A 282 8.48 -18.05 -14.36
CA TRP A 282 9.68 -18.52 -13.62
C TRP A 282 9.47 -19.85 -12.89
N GLY A 283 8.27 -20.45 -13.04
CA GLY A 283 7.92 -21.71 -12.39
C GLY A 283 7.50 -21.61 -10.93
N LYS A 284 7.40 -20.40 -10.37
CA LYS A 284 6.88 -20.18 -9.03
C LYS A 284 5.35 -20.33 -8.98
N ILE A 285 4.83 -20.73 -7.84
CA ILE A 285 3.40 -20.82 -7.56
C ILE A 285 2.88 -19.45 -7.15
N ARG A 286 1.80 -19.00 -7.79
CA ARG A 286 1.10 -17.77 -7.45
C ARG A 286 -0.41 -17.97 -7.38
N ILE A 287 -1.10 -17.09 -6.68
CA ILE A 287 -2.55 -16.94 -6.80
C ILE A 287 -2.82 -16.09 -8.05
N PRO A 288 -3.72 -16.53 -8.98
CA PRO A 288 -4.17 -15.67 -10.08
C PRO A 288 -4.85 -14.40 -9.58
N GLU A 289 -4.73 -13.31 -10.32
CA GLU A 289 -5.23 -11.98 -9.93
C GLU A 289 -6.73 -11.95 -9.64
N ASP A 290 -7.52 -12.74 -10.36
CA ASP A 290 -8.97 -12.91 -10.16
C ASP A 290 -9.34 -13.66 -8.86
N HIS A 291 -8.34 -14.22 -8.17
CA HIS A 291 -8.48 -14.88 -6.87
C HIS A 291 -7.86 -14.09 -5.72
N PHE A 292 -7.27 -12.92 -5.96
CA PHE A 292 -6.65 -12.13 -4.89
C PHE A 292 -7.64 -11.70 -3.79
N PHE A 293 -8.92 -11.49 -4.13
CA PHE A 293 -9.95 -11.16 -3.13
C PHE A 293 -10.12 -12.24 -2.05
N VAL A 294 -9.91 -13.50 -2.40
CA VAL A 294 -10.00 -14.67 -1.50
C VAL A 294 -8.63 -15.26 -1.18
N SER A 295 -7.56 -14.50 -1.37
CA SER A 295 -6.18 -14.98 -1.18
C SER A 295 -5.93 -15.52 0.21
N ASP A 296 -6.54 -14.94 1.26
CA ASP A 296 -6.34 -15.37 2.65
C ASP A 296 -6.88 -16.78 2.92
N GLU A 297 -8.00 -17.12 2.29
CA GLU A 297 -8.56 -18.48 2.36
C GLU A 297 -7.63 -19.49 1.69
N ILE A 298 -7.14 -19.17 0.48
CA ILE A 298 -6.22 -20.02 -0.27
C ILE A 298 -4.90 -20.19 0.49
N ILE A 299 -4.34 -19.12 1.04
CA ILE A 299 -3.11 -19.15 1.83
C ILE A 299 -3.27 -20.02 3.07
N THR A 300 -4.40 -19.92 3.77
CA THR A 300 -4.67 -20.71 4.98
C THR A 300 -4.62 -22.22 4.73
N GLU A 301 -4.93 -22.67 3.52
CA GLU A 301 -4.83 -24.09 3.17
C GLU A 301 -3.39 -24.55 2.88
N LEU A 302 -2.46 -23.62 2.71
CA LEU A 302 -1.08 -23.87 2.29
C LEU A 302 -0.04 -23.76 3.43
N ILE A 303 -0.45 -23.25 4.59
CA ILE A 303 0.40 -23.03 5.78
C ILE A 303 0.10 -23.99 6.92
#